data_ae5ee169196fe497d8fe1963ab3aedaa
#
_entry.id   ae5ee169196fe497d8fe1963ab3aedaa
#
_cell.length_a   1.000
_cell.length_b   1.000
_cell.length_c   1.000
_cell.angle_alpha   90.00
_cell.angle_beta   90.00
_cell.angle_gamma   90.00
#
_symmetry.space_group_name_H-M   'P 1'
#
loop_
_entity.id
_entity.type
_entity.pdbx_description
1 polymer ?
#
loop_
_entity_poly.entity_id
_entity_poly.type
_entity_poly.pdbx_seq_one_letter_code
_entity_poly.pdbx_strand_id
1 'polypeptide(L)'
;MKPALDTPLADKEIDDLDARLLDSALDAPMDISMLDGFLCAVLSGPRLVPPSEWLPWVWDHEAAEQAPQFRSDKDAKHLAGLVMRFGAEIARDLTHAPEQFQPLFPESNAEHGSVSIIDDWCFGFLKGVALDAQAWQPLIDAHPEWFETINLYGTEEGWRTLEEEIEKLPDADARHQACVEGIAPALRHIHAHWMAMRGPEGASLAAAMQPARNAPKPGRNEPCPCGSGRKYKQCHGAAN
;
A
#
# COMPACT_ATOMS: atom_id res chain seq x y z
N MET A 1 -21.90 14.61 -6.69
CA MET A 1 -21.93 13.15 -6.97
C MET A 1 -20.63 12.60 -6.41
N LYS A 2 -20.61 11.57 -5.57
CA LYS A 2 -19.35 10.96 -5.14
C LYS A 2 -18.75 10.23 -6.34
N PRO A 3 -17.44 10.39 -6.63
CA PRO A 3 -16.81 9.57 -7.64
C PRO A 3 -16.99 8.09 -7.27
N ALA A 4 -17.26 7.25 -8.25
CA ALA A 4 -17.34 5.82 -8.05
C ALA A 4 -15.93 5.28 -7.76
N LEU A 5 -15.80 4.16 -7.03
CA LEU A 5 -14.50 3.55 -6.70
C LEU A 5 -13.70 3.15 -7.94
N ASP A 6 -14.36 2.93 -9.05
CA ASP A 6 -13.79 2.57 -10.35
C ASP A 6 -13.33 3.76 -11.20
N THR A 7 -13.48 5.00 -10.67
CA THR A 7 -12.98 6.20 -11.35
C THR A 7 -11.52 6.41 -11.00
N PRO A 8 -10.58 6.39 -11.98
CA PRO A 8 -9.17 6.66 -11.75
C PRO A 8 -8.96 8.00 -11.04
N LEU A 9 -7.87 8.09 -10.28
CA LEU A 9 -7.44 9.37 -9.73
C LEU A 9 -6.89 10.25 -10.85
N ALA A 10 -7.24 11.53 -10.83
CA ALA A 10 -6.55 12.52 -11.66
C ALA A 10 -5.21 12.88 -10.99
N ASP A 11 -4.21 13.31 -11.76
CA ASP A 11 -2.88 13.69 -11.27
C ASP A 11 -2.97 14.63 -10.06
N LYS A 12 -3.85 15.63 -10.14
CA LYS A 12 -4.10 16.57 -9.04
C LYS A 12 -4.68 15.90 -7.78
N GLU A 13 -5.41 14.79 -7.90
CA GLU A 13 -5.92 14.04 -6.76
C GLU A 13 -4.81 13.18 -6.14
N ILE A 14 -3.86 12.72 -6.95
CA ILE A 14 -2.64 12.04 -6.48
C ILE A 14 -1.76 13.04 -5.71
N ASP A 15 -1.53 14.25 -6.29
CA ASP A 15 -0.78 15.32 -5.62
C ASP A 15 -1.44 15.74 -4.29
N ASP A 16 -2.80 15.85 -4.24
CA ASP A 16 -3.54 16.17 -3.01
C ASP A 16 -3.39 15.05 -1.96
N LEU A 17 -3.44 13.80 -2.42
CA LEU A 17 -3.26 12.64 -1.53
C LEU A 17 -1.86 12.66 -0.92
N ASP A 18 -0.81 12.80 -1.73
CA ASP A 18 0.57 12.83 -1.28
C ASP A 18 0.84 14.00 -0.32
N ALA A 19 0.48 15.21 -0.73
CA ALA A 19 0.61 16.40 0.13
C ALA A 19 -0.10 16.25 1.47
N ARG A 20 -1.23 15.55 1.51
CA ARG A 20 -2.00 15.34 2.74
C ARG A 20 -1.46 14.22 3.62
N LEU A 21 -0.84 13.21 3.03
CA LEU A 21 -0.09 12.21 3.77
C LEU A 21 1.11 12.86 4.47
N LEU A 22 1.86 13.70 3.74
CA LEU A 22 3.04 14.38 4.25
C LEU A 22 2.75 15.53 5.23
N ASP A 23 1.63 16.26 5.04
CA ASP A 23 1.20 17.37 5.93
C ASP A 23 0.45 16.89 7.19
N SER A 24 0.37 15.60 7.39
CA SER A 24 -0.23 15.06 8.59
C SER A 24 0.67 15.31 9.79
N ALA A 25 0.10 15.71 10.93
CA ALA A 25 0.81 15.77 12.21
C ALA A 25 1.07 14.36 12.77
N LEU A 26 1.35 13.40 11.88
CA LEU A 26 1.62 12.00 12.18
C LEU A 26 3.13 11.79 12.21
N ASP A 27 3.58 10.91 13.07
CA ASP A 27 5.01 10.65 13.23
C ASP A 27 5.58 9.79 12.10
N ALA A 28 4.77 8.84 11.59
CA ALA A 28 5.21 7.87 10.58
C ALA A 28 4.13 7.56 9.52
N PRO A 29 3.64 8.57 8.76
CA PRO A 29 2.72 8.32 7.65
C PRO A 29 3.46 7.71 6.45
N MET A 30 2.75 6.97 5.61
CA MET A 30 3.29 6.57 4.31
C MET A 30 3.27 7.78 3.36
N ASP A 31 4.32 7.94 2.55
CA ASP A 31 4.26 8.75 1.34
C ASP A 31 3.54 8.00 0.21
N ILE A 32 3.40 8.63 -0.95
CA ILE A 32 2.64 8.04 -2.07
C ILE A 32 3.33 6.81 -2.67
N SER A 33 4.66 6.76 -2.70
CA SER A 33 5.42 5.63 -3.22
C SER A 33 5.34 4.42 -2.28
N MET A 34 5.52 4.65 -0.98
CA MET A 34 5.35 3.63 0.05
C MET A 34 3.92 3.08 0.05
N LEU A 35 2.91 3.96 -0.09
CA LEU A 35 1.50 3.58 -0.18
C LEU A 35 1.24 2.71 -1.41
N ASP A 36 1.82 3.05 -2.57
CA ASP A 36 1.69 2.26 -3.79
C ASP A 36 2.23 0.84 -3.59
N GLY A 37 3.46 0.71 -3.08
CA GLY A 37 4.07 -0.59 -2.77
C GLY A 37 3.25 -1.39 -1.75
N PHE A 38 2.82 -0.75 -0.67
CA PHE A 38 1.98 -1.36 0.36
C PHE A 38 0.68 -1.91 -0.22
N LEU A 39 -0.04 -1.11 -1.00
CA LEU A 39 -1.28 -1.53 -1.63
C LEU A 39 -1.06 -2.63 -2.66
N CYS A 40 0.04 -2.61 -3.42
CA CYS A 40 0.41 -3.69 -4.32
C CYS A 40 0.52 -5.03 -3.58
N ALA A 41 1.15 -5.08 -2.42
CA ALA A 41 1.24 -6.27 -1.60
C ALA A 41 -0.12 -6.69 -1.03
N VAL A 42 -0.86 -5.76 -0.42
CA VAL A 42 -2.18 -6.03 0.19
C VAL A 42 -3.16 -6.59 -0.84
N LEU A 43 -3.16 -6.04 -2.05
CA LEU A 43 -4.08 -6.42 -3.11
C LEU A 43 -3.68 -7.71 -3.82
N SER A 44 -2.37 -7.96 -3.95
CA SER A 44 -1.83 -9.17 -4.56
C SER A 44 -1.75 -10.37 -3.61
N GLY A 45 -1.70 -10.17 -2.30
CA GLY A 45 -1.36 -11.17 -1.29
C GLY A 45 -2.27 -12.41 -1.21
N PRO A 46 -2.00 -13.35 -0.30
CA PRO A 46 -2.66 -14.66 -0.22
C PRO A 46 -4.15 -14.59 0.14
N ARG A 47 -4.58 -13.55 0.82
CA ARG A 47 -5.99 -13.32 1.18
C ARG A 47 -6.40 -11.89 0.90
N LEU A 48 -7.70 -11.65 0.84
CA LEU A 48 -8.24 -10.30 0.81
C LEU A 48 -8.20 -9.71 2.23
N VAL A 49 -7.35 -8.69 2.43
CA VAL A 49 -7.26 -7.96 3.70
C VAL A 49 -8.31 -6.83 3.69
N PRO A 50 -9.25 -6.79 4.65
CA PRO A 50 -10.25 -5.73 4.66
C PRO A 50 -9.63 -4.36 5.02
N PRO A 51 -10.19 -3.25 4.53
CA PRO A 51 -9.66 -1.90 4.81
C PRO A 51 -9.51 -1.57 6.30
N SER A 52 -10.33 -2.15 7.16
CA SER A 52 -10.22 -1.97 8.61
C SER A 52 -8.92 -2.54 9.21
N GLU A 53 -8.26 -3.49 8.53
CA GLU A 53 -6.99 -4.07 8.97
C GLU A 53 -5.79 -3.29 8.43
N TRP A 54 -5.84 -2.84 7.16
CA TRP A 54 -4.67 -2.24 6.52
C TRP A 54 -4.68 -0.70 6.52
N LEU A 55 -5.85 -0.04 6.51
CA LEU A 55 -5.92 1.43 6.45
C LEU A 55 -5.22 2.15 7.61
N PRO A 56 -5.23 1.64 8.86
CA PRO A 56 -4.46 2.25 9.95
C PRO A 56 -2.96 2.36 9.66
N TRP A 57 -2.38 1.40 8.94
CA TRP A 57 -0.96 1.38 8.57
C TRP A 57 -0.57 2.49 7.59
N VAL A 58 -1.52 3.01 6.82
CA VAL A 58 -1.28 4.15 5.92
C VAL A 58 -0.93 5.41 6.70
N TRP A 59 -1.53 5.55 7.89
CA TRP A 59 -1.36 6.73 8.74
C TRP A 59 -0.19 6.61 9.72
N ASP A 60 0.19 5.40 10.05
CA ASP A 60 1.25 5.07 10.99
C ASP A 60 1.83 3.70 10.59
N HIS A 61 2.85 3.71 9.74
CA HIS A 61 3.45 2.49 9.22
C HIS A 61 4.33 1.75 10.23
N GLU A 62 4.56 2.32 11.42
CA GLU A 62 5.32 1.68 12.49
C GLU A 62 4.43 0.85 13.41
N ALA A 63 3.31 1.39 13.88
CA ALA A 63 2.48 0.78 14.91
C ALA A 63 0.99 0.65 14.56
N ALA A 64 0.51 1.37 13.54
CA ALA A 64 -0.92 1.47 13.17
C ALA A 64 -1.82 1.99 14.32
N GLU A 65 -1.24 2.76 15.26
CA GLU A 65 -1.94 3.28 16.45
C GLU A 65 -2.42 4.73 16.26
N GLN A 66 -1.80 5.47 15.34
CA GLN A 66 -2.14 6.86 15.08
C GLN A 66 -3.17 6.98 13.95
N ALA A 67 -3.93 8.05 14.01
CA ALA A 67 -4.87 8.42 12.96
C ALA A 67 -4.80 9.92 12.72
N PRO A 68 -4.97 10.38 11.45
CA PRO A 68 -4.93 11.79 11.11
C PRO A 68 -5.97 12.59 11.90
N GLN A 69 -5.60 13.80 12.30
CA GLN A 69 -6.56 14.77 12.82
C GLN A 69 -7.33 15.38 11.66
N PHE A 70 -8.48 14.81 11.37
CA PHE A 70 -9.34 15.31 10.31
C PHE A 70 -10.02 16.62 10.70
N ARG A 71 -10.09 17.59 9.79
CA ARG A 71 -10.81 18.86 9.96
C ARG A 71 -12.32 18.66 10.12
N SER A 72 -12.86 17.56 9.61
CA SER A 72 -14.27 17.18 9.67
C SER A 72 -14.47 15.73 9.23
N ASP A 73 -15.65 15.13 9.50
CA ASP A 73 -16.05 13.81 8.96
C ASP A 73 -16.04 13.78 7.41
N LYS A 74 -16.31 14.92 6.77
CA LYS A 74 -16.26 15.03 5.30
C LYS A 74 -14.81 14.92 4.81
N ASP A 75 -13.90 15.53 5.52
CA ASP A 75 -12.46 15.50 5.24
C ASP A 75 -11.90 14.10 5.42
N ALA A 76 -12.23 13.42 6.52
CA ALA A 76 -11.86 12.02 6.76
C ALA A 76 -12.36 11.08 5.63
N LYS A 77 -13.63 11.25 5.23
CA LYS A 77 -14.23 10.48 4.13
C LYS A 77 -13.61 10.79 2.78
N HIS A 78 -13.14 12.00 2.58
CA HIS A 78 -12.47 12.40 1.34
C HIS A 78 -11.10 11.71 1.25
N LEU A 79 -10.26 11.86 2.25
CA LEU A 79 -8.92 11.27 2.26
C LEU A 79 -8.96 9.73 2.20
N ALA A 80 -9.78 9.08 3.02
CA ALA A 80 -9.99 7.64 2.90
C ALA A 80 -10.53 7.22 1.52
N GLY A 81 -11.38 8.05 0.92
CA GLY A 81 -11.90 7.86 -0.44
C GLY A 81 -10.82 7.92 -1.52
N LEU A 82 -9.82 8.81 -1.38
CA LEU A 82 -8.67 8.88 -2.29
C LEU A 82 -7.82 7.60 -2.17
N VAL A 83 -7.46 7.19 -0.96
CA VAL A 83 -6.70 5.94 -0.73
C VAL A 83 -7.43 4.72 -1.30
N MET A 84 -8.75 4.63 -1.09
CA MET A 84 -9.55 3.52 -1.61
C MET A 84 -9.63 3.51 -3.14
N ARG A 85 -9.72 4.67 -3.78
CA ARG A 85 -9.72 4.79 -5.26
C ARG A 85 -8.36 4.46 -5.83
N PHE A 86 -7.28 4.90 -5.18
CA PHE A 86 -5.91 4.58 -5.57
C PHE A 86 -5.69 3.06 -5.55
N GLY A 87 -6.06 2.38 -4.45
CA GLY A 87 -5.99 0.92 -4.39
C GLY A 87 -6.90 0.22 -5.42
N ALA A 88 -8.10 0.75 -5.70
CA ALA A 88 -8.98 0.20 -6.72
C ALA A 88 -8.38 0.31 -8.14
N GLU A 89 -7.63 1.38 -8.40
CA GLU A 89 -6.90 1.58 -9.65
C GLU A 89 -5.78 0.55 -9.81
N ILE A 90 -4.90 0.43 -8.81
CA ILE A 90 -3.82 -0.58 -8.77
C ILE A 90 -4.38 -1.98 -9.06
N ALA A 91 -5.42 -2.35 -8.35
CA ALA A 91 -6.00 -3.68 -8.48
C ALA A 91 -6.67 -3.93 -9.83
N ARG A 92 -7.33 -2.93 -10.40
CA ARG A 92 -7.89 -3.01 -11.74
C ARG A 92 -6.79 -3.23 -12.77
N ASP A 93 -5.71 -2.47 -12.66
CA ASP A 93 -4.62 -2.50 -13.63
C ASP A 93 -3.84 -3.81 -13.54
N LEU A 94 -3.52 -4.28 -12.34
CA LEU A 94 -2.90 -5.60 -12.13
C LEU A 94 -3.78 -6.76 -12.64
N THR A 95 -5.11 -6.64 -12.57
CA THR A 95 -6.03 -7.70 -12.99
C THR A 95 -6.31 -7.68 -14.49
N HIS A 96 -6.48 -6.50 -15.08
CA HIS A 96 -6.99 -6.37 -16.45
C HIS A 96 -5.95 -5.91 -17.47
N ALA A 97 -4.89 -5.25 -17.01
CA ALA A 97 -3.82 -4.73 -17.86
C ALA A 97 -2.43 -4.87 -17.20
N PRO A 98 -2.06 -6.07 -16.68
CA PRO A 98 -0.85 -6.24 -15.87
C PRO A 98 0.42 -5.80 -16.59
N GLU A 99 0.47 -5.93 -17.92
CA GLU A 99 1.61 -5.50 -18.72
C GLU A 99 1.76 -3.97 -18.84
N GLN A 100 0.71 -3.22 -18.52
CA GLN A 100 0.72 -1.75 -18.53
C GLN A 100 0.92 -1.16 -17.15
N PHE A 101 0.77 -1.97 -16.10
CA PHE A 101 0.98 -1.52 -14.73
C PHE A 101 2.42 -1.08 -14.51
N GLN A 102 2.60 0.13 -13.98
CA GLN A 102 3.88 0.67 -13.59
C GLN A 102 3.80 1.11 -12.12
N PRO A 103 4.72 0.64 -11.26
CA PRO A 103 4.85 1.15 -9.90
C PRO A 103 5.13 2.65 -9.89
N LEU A 104 4.64 3.35 -8.88
CA LEU A 104 4.82 4.78 -8.73
C LEU A 104 6.15 5.07 -8.02
N PHE A 105 7.18 5.40 -8.80
CA PHE A 105 8.48 5.78 -8.29
C PHE A 105 8.71 7.30 -8.42
N PRO A 106 9.04 8.01 -7.32
CA PRO A 106 9.55 9.36 -7.41
C PRO A 106 10.86 9.40 -8.20
N GLU A 107 11.13 10.53 -8.84
CA GLU A 107 12.37 10.74 -9.57
C GLU A 107 13.25 11.78 -8.86
N SER A 108 14.53 11.47 -8.73
CA SER A 108 15.55 12.39 -8.26
C SER A 108 16.38 12.88 -9.44
N ASN A 109 16.64 14.19 -9.50
CA ASN A 109 17.54 14.75 -10.49
C ASN A 109 18.99 14.51 -10.08
N ALA A 110 19.68 13.61 -10.78
CA ALA A 110 21.10 13.38 -10.65
C ALA A 110 21.90 14.13 -11.73
N GLU A 111 23.21 14.28 -11.55
CA GLU A 111 24.09 14.97 -12.51
C GLU A 111 24.05 14.35 -13.93
N HIS A 112 23.69 13.08 -14.05
CA HIS A 112 23.68 12.30 -15.29
C HIS A 112 22.29 11.92 -15.78
N GLY A 113 21.22 12.47 -15.20
CA GLY A 113 19.83 12.18 -15.59
C GLY A 113 18.89 12.02 -14.40
N SER A 114 17.66 11.60 -14.68
CA SER A 114 16.69 11.28 -13.63
C SER A 114 16.91 9.85 -13.16
N VAL A 115 16.87 9.63 -11.84
CA VAL A 115 17.00 8.31 -11.19
C VAL A 115 15.74 8.05 -10.40
N SER A 116 15.10 6.90 -10.64
CA SER A 116 13.91 6.46 -9.90
C SER A 116 14.29 6.06 -8.47
N ILE A 117 13.55 6.57 -7.49
CA ILE A 117 13.69 6.21 -6.07
C ILE A 117 12.73 5.06 -5.79
N ILE A 118 13.24 3.87 -5.44
CA ILE A 118 12.43 2.64 -5.30
C ILE A 118 12.38 2.08 -3.88
N ASP A 119 13.15 2.64 -2.98
CA ASP A 119 13.30 2.19 -1.59
C ASP A 119 11.99 2.30 -0.80
N ASP A 120 11.33 3.45 -0.82
CA ASP A 120 10.04 3.64 -0.13
C ASP A 120 8.97 2.69 -0.66
N TRP A 121 8.94 2.47 -1.98
CA TRP A 121 8.03 1.49 -2.57
C TRP A 121 8.31 0.06 -2.08
N CYS A 122 9.58 -0.36 -2.10
CA CYS A 122 9.99 -1.68 -1.64
C CYS A 122 9.70 -1.88 -0.16
N PHE A 123 9.99 -0.87 0.67
CA PHE A 123 9.67 -0.89 2.09
C PHE A 123 8.15 -1.01 2.32
N GLY A 124 7.35 -0.21 1.61
CA GLY A 124 5.89 -0.27 1.66
C GLY A 124 5.36 -1.66 1.28
N PHE A 125 5.90 -2.26 0.21
CA PHE A 125 5.53 -3.62 -0.19
C PHE A 125 5.78 -4.63 0.93
N LEU A 126 6.95 -4.57 1.58
CA LEU A 126 7.27 -5.45 2.70
C LEU A 126 6.38 -5.21 3.92
N LYS A 127 5.95 -3.98 4.18
CA LYS A 127 4.93 -3.67 5.20
C LYS A 127 3.59 -4.34 4.88
N GLY A 128 3.18 -4.38 3.62
CA GLY A 128 1.98 -5.11 3.18
C GLY A 128 2.12 -6.62 3.33
N VAL A 129 3.28 -7.19 2.99
CA VAL A 129 3.62 -8.61 3.23
C VAL A 129 3.54 -8.95 4.72
N ALA A 130 4.02 -8.05 5.60
CA ALA A 130 4.04 -8.25 7.05
C ALA A 130 2.64 -8.41 7.67
N LEU A 131 1.58 -7.94 7.02
CA LEU A 131 0.20 -8.13 7.51
C LEU A 131 -0.23 -9.61 7.56
N ASP A 132 0.45 -10.47 6.80
CA ASP A 132 0.19 -11.93 6.80
C ASP A 132 1.46 -12.71 6.42
N ALA A 133 2.58 -12.36 7.06
CA ALA A 133 3.92 -12.88 6.73
C ALA A 133 3.97 -14.42 6.65
N GLN A 134 3.24 -15.11 7.54
CA GLN A 134 3.19 -16.57 7.55
C GLN A 134 2.60 -17.14 6.25
N ALA A 135 1.56 -16.50 5.71
CA ALA A 135 0.92 -16.96 4.47
C ALA A 135 1.77 -16.61 3.22
N TRP A 136 2.60 -15.57 3.28
CA TRP A 136 3.52 -15.19 2.21
C TRP A 136 4.76 -16.09 2.13
N GLN A 137 5.23 -16.65 3.26
CA GLN A 137 6.49 -17.36 3.36
C GLN A 137 6.67 -18.48 2.32
N PRO A 138 5.66 -19.34 2.03
CA PRO A 138 5.81 -20.39 1.03
C PRO A 138 6.12 -19.87 -0.38
N LEU A 139 5.58 -18.71 -0.77
CA LEU A 139 5.89 -18.10 -2.06
C LEU A 139 7.30 -17.50 -2.08
N ILE A 140 7.69 -16.84 -1.00
CA ILE A 140 9.03 -16.26 -0.86
C ILE A 140 10.09 -17.35 -0.92
N ASP A 141 9.87 -18.49 -0.26
CA ASP A 141 10.79 -19.63 -0.28
C ASP A 141 10.86 -20.30 -1.66
N ALA A 142 9.73 -20.36 -2.38
CA ALA A 142 9.67 -21.00 -3.69
C ALA A 142 10.24 -20.11 -4.81
N HIS A 143 10.14 -18.79 -4.68
CA HIS A 143 10.50 -17.80 -5.69
C HIS A 143 11.26 -16.61 -5.09
N PRO A 144 12.42 -16.83 -4.44
CA PRO A 144 13.19 -15.74 -3.83
C PRO A 144 13.61 -14.67 -4.85
N GLU A 145 13.78 -15.04 -6.11
CA GLU A 145 14.12 -14.13 -7.21
C GLU A 145 13.08 -13.04 -7.46
N TRP A 146 11.81 -13.27 -7.14
CA TRP A 146 10.76 -12.25 -7.27
C TRP A 146 10.83 -11.19 -6.18
N PHE A 147 11.50 -11.49 -5.07
CA PHE A 147 11.63 -10.62 -3.90
C PHE A 147 13.03 -10.04 -3.74
N GLU A 148 14.00 -10.41 -4.61
CA GLU A 148 15.40 -9.99 -4.49
C GLU A 148 15.53 -8.47 -4.44
N THR A 149 15.02 -7.76 -5.45
CA THR A 149 15.06 -6.29 -5.49
C THR A 149 14.27 -5.67 -4.34
N ILE A 150 13.09 -6.21 -4.03
CA ILE A 150 12.23 -5.71 -2.96
C ILE A 150 12.95 -5.81 -1.60
N ASN A 151 13.61 -6.92 -1.32
CA ASN A 151 14.38 -7.09 -0.09
C ASN A 151 15.66 -6.22 -0.08
N LEU A 152 16.32 -6.10 -1.23
CA LEU A 152 17.56 -5.32 -1.36
C LEU A 152 17.32 -3.83 -1.04
N TYR A 153 16.22 -3.25 -1.51
CA TYR A 153 15.89 -1.84 -1.29
C TYR A 153 14.96 -1.58 -0.12
N GLY A 154 14.20 -2.58 0.33
CA GLY A 154 13.18 -2.44 1.37
C GLY A 154 13.62 -2.84 2.78
N THR A 155 14.87 -3.31 2.97
CA THR A 155 15.36 -3.76 4.29
C THR A 155 16.72 -3.13 4.65
N GLU A 156 16.99 -2.99 5.95
CA GLU A 156 18.30 -2.52 6.43
C GLU A 156 19.46 -3.45 6.02
N GLU A 157 19.21 -4.75 5.98
CA GLU A 157 20.21 -5.74 5.55
C GLU A 157 20.49 -5.62 4.06
N GLY A 158 19.43 -5.42 3.25
CA GLY A 158 19.55 -5.20 1.82
C GLY A 158 20.34 -3.93 1.51
N TRP A 159 20.08 -2.83 2.22
CA TRP A 159 20.85 -1.59 2.10
C TRP A 159 22.33 -1.76 2.40
N ARG A 160 22.67 -2.48 3.46
CA ARG A 160 24.09 -2.79 3.75
C ARG A 160 24.75 -3.59 2.63
N THR A 161 24.01 -4.57 2.09
CA THR A 161 24.49 -5.37 0.95
C THR A 161 24.69 -4.49 -0.29
N LEU A 162 23.74 -3.59 -0.56
CA LEU A 162 23.80 -2.67 -1.69
C LEU A 162 25.00 -1.72 -1.58
N GLU A 163 25.27 -1.14 -0.41
CA GLU A 163 26.42 -0.28 -0.16
C GLU A 163 27.74 -1.04 -0.40
N GLU A 164 27.86 -2.29 0.08
CA GLU A 164 29.05 -3.12 -0.14
C GLU A 164 29.24 -3.54 -1.60
N GLU A 165 28.14 -3.73 -2.35
CA GLU A 165 28.18 -4.10 -3.77
C GLU A 165 28.51 -2.91 -4.66
N ILE A 166 27.90 -1.74 -4.42
CA ILE A 166 28.08 -0.53 -5.24
C ILE A 166 29.57 -0.17 -5.36
N GLU A 167 30.35 -0.27 -4.29
CA GLU A 167 31.79 0.01 -4.31
C GLU A 167 32.58 -0.91 -5.26
N LYS A 168 32.04 -2.08 -5.59
CA LYS A 168 32.70 -3.14 -6.40
C LYS A 168 32.18 -3.22 -7.82
N LEU A 169 31.02 -2.58 -8.10
CA LEU A 169 30.38 -2.67 -9.41
C LEU A 169 31.02 -1.70 -10.41
N PRO A 170 31.29 -2.16 -11.64
CA PRO A 170 31.80 -1.28 -12.70
C PRO A 170 30.76 -0.25 -13.18
N ASP A 171 29.46 -0.52 -12.99
CA ASP A 171 28.35 0.34 -13.41
C ASP A 171 27.18 0.18 -12.41
N ALA A 172 27.18 1.03 -11.39
CA ALA A 172 26.12 1.05 -10.37
C ALA A 172 24.78 1.54 -10.93
N ASP A 173 24.82 2.46 -11.88
CA ASP A 173 23.59 3.02 -12.48
C ASP A 173 22.85 1.96 -13.30
N ALA A 174 23.59 1.17 -14.11
CA ALA A 174 23.01 0.06 -14.85
C ALA A 174 22.42 -1.03 -13.94
N ARG A 175 23.08 -1.32 -12.79
CA ARG A 175 22.55 -2.26 -11.78
C ARG A 175 21.25 -1.72 -11.18
N HIS A 176 21.23 -0.46 -10.78
CA HIS A 176 20.03 0.19 -10.24
C HIS A 176 18.89 0.17 -11.26
N GLN A 177 19.16 0.56 -12.51
CA GLN A 177 18.15 0.54 -13.58
C GLN A 177 17.56 -0.86 -13.79
N ALA A 178 18.39 -1.91 -13.75
CA ALA A 178 17.92 -3.29 -13.85
C ALA A 178 17.00 -3.67 -12.66
N CYS A 179 17.30 -3.18 -11.46
CA CYS A 179 16.43 -3.34 -10.29
C CYS A 179 15.08 -2.65 -10.49
N VAL A 180 15.08 -1.39 -10.93
CA VAL A 180 13.85 -0.64 -11.24
C VAL A 180 12.98 -1.39 -12.26
N GLU A 181 13.57 -1.83 -13.37
CA GLU A 181 12.87 -2.55 -14.43
C GLU A 181 12.36 -3.94 -13.99
N GLY A 182 12.99 -4.54 -12.98
CA GLY A 182 12.65 -5.87 -12.45
C GLY A 182 11.41 -5.89 -11.56
N ILE A 183 11.02 -4.78 -10.94
CA ILE A 183 9.92 -4.75 -9.95
C ILE A 183 8.57 -5.07 -10.58
N ALA A 184 8.20 -4.40 -11.67
CA ALA A 184 6.89 -4.62 -12.30
C ALA A 184 6.71 -6.07 -12.80
N PRO A 185 7.68 -6.72 -13.48
CA PRO A 185 7.62 -8.14 -13.80
C PRO A 185 7.45 -9.06 -12.58
N ALA A 186 8.24 -8.82 -11.52
CA ALA A 186 8.15 -9.60 -10.29
C ALA A 186 6.75 -9.48 -9.65
N LEU A 187 6.21 -8.27 -9.56
CA LEU A 187 4.87 -8.04 -9.04
C LEU A 187 3.80 -8.76 -9.86
N ARG A 188 3.91 -8.78 -11.20
CA ARG A 188 2.98 -9.52 -12.07
C ARG A 188 2.98 -11.01 -11.76
N HIS A 189 4.16 -11.62 -11.57
CA HIS A 189 4.27 -13.03 -11.19
C HIS A 189 3.65 -13.30 -9.82
N ILE A 190 3.95 -12.46 -8.83
CA ILE A 190 3.39 -12.54 -7.47
C ILE A 190 1.86 -12.44 -7.53
N HIS A 191 1.34 -11.43 -8.23
CA HIS A 191 -0.10 -11.23 -8.36
C HIS A 191 -0.78 -12.41 -9.05
N ALA A 192 -0.25 -12.87 -10.18
CA ALA A 192 -0.79 -14.01 -10.93
C ALA A 192 -0.81 -15.29 -10.07
N HIS A 193 0.26 -15.54 -9.31
CA HIS A 193 0.33 -16.69 -8.40
C HIS A 193 -0.83 -16.67 -7.38
N TRP A 194 -1.00 -15.57 -6.67
CA TRP A 194 -2.04 -15.49 -5.64
C TRP A 194 -3.45 -15.44 -6.22
N MET A 195 -3.65 -14.83 -7.39
CA MET A 195 -4.95 -14.86 -8.06
C MET A 195 -5.35 -16.29 -8.44
N ALA A 196 -4.40 -17.09 -8.92
CA ALA A 196 -4.64 -18.51 -9.20
C ALA A 196 -5.01 -19.31 -7.95
N MET A 197 -4.37 -19.02 -6.81
CA MET A 197 -4.63 -19.70 -5.53
C MET A 197 -5.96 -19.27 -4.89
N ARG A 198 -6.33 -18.00 -5.00
CA ARG A 198 -7.61 -17.48 -4.46
C ARG A 198 -8.84 -18.00 -5.18
N GLY A 199 -8.71 -18.37 -6.46
CA GLY A 199 -9.84 -18.77 -7.28
C GLY A 199 -10.84 -17.63 -7.58
N PRO A 200 -11.96 -17.94 -8.28
CA PRO A 200 -12.92 -16.93 -8.77
C PRO A 200 -13.58 -16.11 -7.65
N GLU A 201 -13.79 -16.68 -6.47
CA GLU A 201 -14.41 -15.98 -5.33
C GLU A 201 -13.44 -15.00 -4.66
N GLY A 202 -12.15 -15.27 -4.69
CA GLY A 202 -11.10 -14.41 -4.15
C GLY A 202 -10.70 -13.27 -5.09
N ALA A 203 -11.13 -13.30 -6.33
CA ALA A 203 -10.80 -12.27 -7.32
C ALA A 203 -11.71 -11.02 -7.24
N SER A 204 -12.77 -11.03 -6.43
CA SER A 204 -13.69 -9.89 -6.32
C SER A 204 -13.15 -8.80 -5.40
N LEU A 205 -12.30 -7.96 -5.97
CA LEU A 205 -11.74 -6.78 -5.32
C LEU A 205 -12.80 -5.77 -4.85
N ALA A 206 -13.87 -5.63 -5.61
CA ALA A 206 -15.02 -4.81 -5.22
C ALA A 206 -15.64 -5.25 -3.88
N ALA A 207 -15.52 -6.54 -3.53
CA ALA A 207 -15.96 -7.05 -2.23
C ALA A 207 -14.96 -6.71 -1.11
N ALA A 208 -13.65 -6.75 -1.40
CA ALA A 208 -12.60 -6.43 -0.43
C ALA A 208 -12.53 -4.93 -0.09
N MET A 209 -12.81 -4.07 -1.06
CA MET A 209 -12.79 -2.62 -0.88
C MET A 209 -14.12 -2.02 -0.43
N GLN A 210 -15.19 -2.82 -0.28
CA GLN A 210 -16.41 -2.33 0.35
C GLN A 210 -16.20 -2.26 1.86
N PRO A 211 -16.40 -1.09 2.49
CA PRO A 211 -16.46 -1.03 3.94
C PRO A 211 -17.51 -2.03 4.39
N ALA A 212 -17.17 -2.86 5.37
CA ALA A 212 -18.01 -3.96 5.86
C ALA A 212 -19.45 -3.46 6.08
N ARG A 213 -20.33 -3.70 5.10
CA ARG A 213 -21.73 -3.25 5.12
C ARG A 213 -22.56 -3.90 6.21
N ASN A 214 -21.98 -4.92 6.89
CA ASN A 214 -22.68 -5.76 7.86
C ASN A 214 -21.91 -5.98 9.17
N ALA A 215 -20.98 -5.13 9.58
CA ALA A 215 -20.65 -5.12 10.99
C ALA A 215 -21.92 -4.71 11.75
N PRO A 216 -22.47 -5.54 12.63
CA PRO A 216 -23.63 -5.16 13.44
C PRO A 216 -23.27 -3.84 14.10
N LYS A 217 -24.15 -2.82 13.96
CA LYS A 217 -23.89 -1.52 14.60
C LYS A 217 -23.60 -1.78 16.06
N PRO A 218 -22.46 -1.35 16.58
CA PRO A 218 -22.11 -1.61 17.97
C PRO A 218 -23.23 -1.12 18.85
N GLY A 219 -23.59 -1.87 19.85
CA GLY A 219 -24.62 -1.50 20.80
C GLY A 219 -24.28 -0.16 21.44
N ARG A 220 -25.27 0.70 21.73
CA ARG A 220 -25.04 2.04 22.30
C ARG A 220 -24.08 2.06 23.48
N ASN A 221 -23.96 0.96 24.23
CA ASN A 221 -23.11 0.83 25.42
C ASN A 221 -21.81 0.07 25.15
N GLU A 222 -21.58 -0.48 23.95
CA GLU A 222 -20.34 -1.18 23.61
C GLU A 222 -19.19 -0.19 23.35
N PRO A 223 -17.93 -0.65 23.50
CA PRO A 223 -16.76 0.16 23.17
C PRO A 223 -16.85 0.65 21.72
N CYS A 224 -16.50 1.92 21.48
CA CYS A 224 -16.52 2.43 20.12
C CYS A 224 -15.42 1.75 19.29
N PRO A 225 -15.74 1.26 18.07
CA PRO A 225 -14.77 0.57 17.21
C PRO A 225 -13.63 1.48 16.70
N CYS A 226 -13.67 2.78 17.00
CA CYS A 226 -12.57 3.71 16.68
C CYS A 226 -11.37 3.61 17.64
N GLY A 227 -11.38 2.70 18.61
CA GLY A 227 -10.28 2.54 19.57
C GLY A 227 -10.21 3.60 20.69
N SER A 228 -11.13 4.58 20.72
CA SER A 228 -11.09 5.68 21.72
C SER A 228 -11.37 5.26 23.17
N GLY A 229 -11.65 3.98 23.44
CA GLY A 229 -12.04 3.47 24.77
C GLY A 229 -13.40 3.98 25.30
N ARG A 230 -14.07 4.86 24.58
CA ARG A 230 -15.38 5.41 24.95
C ARG A 230 -16.51 4.51 24.47
N LYS A 231 -17.66 4.55 25.17
CA LYS A 231 -18.87 3.86 24.70
C LYS A 231 -19.36 4.49 23.38
N TYR A 232 -19.89 3.67 22.46
CA TYR A 232 -20.34 4.13 21.12
C TYR A 232 -21.24 5.36 21.20
N LYS A 233 -22.19 5.39 22.13
CA LYS A 233 -23.11 6.54 22.36
C LYS A 233 -22.40 7.84 22.83
N GLN A 234 -21.18 7.76 23.31
CA GLN A 234 -20.38 8.88 23.80
C GLN A 234 -19.27 9.29 22.83
N CYS A 235 -19.21 8.63 21.66
CA CYS A 235 -18.24 8.86 20.60
C CYS A 235 -18.97 9.01 19.27
N HIS A 236 -18.89 8.00 18.39
CA HIS A 236 -19.51 8.06 17.05
C HIS A 236 -21.04 7.89 17.04
N GLY A 237 -21.63 7.45 18.12
CA GLY A 237 -23.08 7.38 18.32
C GLY A 237 -23.69 8.58 19.05
N ALA A 238 -22.90 9.64 19.33
CA ALA A 238 -23.38 10.84 20.01
C ALA A 238 -24.04 11.88 19.08
N ALA A 239 -23.92 11.69 17.77
CA ALA A 239 -24.53 12.56 16.77
C ALA A 239 -25.87 11.96 16.30
N ASN A 240 -26.94 12.17 17.09
CA ASN A 240 -28.34 12.33 16.70
C ASN A 240 -29.11 12.87 17.88
#